data_94ce0a9072f70449ba9940b4e74e5166
#
_entry.id   94ce0a9072f70449ba9940b4e74e5166
#
_cell.length_a   1.000
_cell.length_b   1.000
_cell.length_c   1.000
_cell.angle_alpha   90.00
_cell.angle_beta   90.00
_cell.angle_gamma   90.00
#
_symmetry.space_group_name_H-M   'P 1'
#
loop_
_entity.id
_entity.type
_entity.pdbx_description
1 polymer ?
#
loop_
_entity_poly.entity_id
_entity_poly.type
_entity_poly.pdbx_seq_one_letter_code
_entity_poly.pdbx_strand_id
1 'polypeptide(L)'
;MLYDEEITSKIIGAAQEVHKELGFGFLEAVYGNALYKELTKRGMKCECQKPIDVYYKDEVVGHYIPDMIVEDKVIVELKAVADLRPEHEWQLVNYLVACHKEIGLVINFGHSVKVRRKIFTENKRYKENVKDKNPC
;
A
#
# COMPACT_ATOMS: atom_id res chain seq x y z
N MET A 1 -14.15 -15.28 2.15
CA MET A 1 -13.35 -14.25 2.60
C MET A 1 -13.08 -13.29 1.51
N LEU A 2 -13.16 -12.08 1.77
CA LEU A 2 -13.02 -11.14 0.74
C LEU A 2 -11.71 -10.44 0.85
N TYR A 3 -10.84 -10.67 -0.11
CA TYR A 3 -9.67 -9.86 -0.31
C TYR A 3 -8.80 -9.70 0.93
N ASP A 4 -8.63 -10.81 1.64
CA ASP A 4 -7.71 -10.85 2.79
C ASP A 4 -7.95 -9.74 3.80
N GLU A 5 -9.21 -9.53 4.14
CA GLU A 5 -9.56 -8.52 5.14
C GLU A 5 -8.85 -8.74 6.47
N GLU A 6 -8.60 -9.97 6.82
CA GLU A 6 -7.90 -10.24 8.05
C GLU A 6 -6.48 -9.64 8.02
N ILE A 7 -5.80 -9.78 6.89
CA ILE A 7 -4.47 -9.23 6.74
C ILE A 7 -4.50 -7.72 6.79
N THR A 8 -5.42 -7.10 6.05
CA THR A 8 -5.48 -5.64 6.02
C THR A 8 -5.85 -5.08 7.39
N SER A 9 -6.75 -5.74 8.12
CA SER A 9 -7.09 -5.29 9.46
C SER A 9 -5.90 -5.33 10.40
N LYS A 10 -5.08 -6.36 10.28
CA LYS A 10 -3.89 -6.47 11.11
C LYS A 10 -2.89 -5.38 10.79
N ILE A 11 -2.74 -5.07 9.51
CA ILE A 11 -1.83 -4.00 9.10
C ILE A 11 -2.30 -2.67 9.66
N ILE A 12 -3.59 -2.39 9.54
CA ILE A 12 -4.14 -1.14 10.04
C ILE A 12 -3.98 -1.04 11.55
N GLY A 13 -4.25 -2.13 12.25
CA GLY A 13 -4.07 -2.16 13.70
C GLY A 13 -2.63 -1.89 14.11
N ALA A 14 -1.67 -2.47 13.36
CA ALA A 14 -0.26 -2.22 13.63
C ALA A 14 0.10 -0.76 13.38
N ALA A 15 -0.45 -0.17 12.31
CA ALA A 15 -0.19 1.24 12.02
C ALA A 15 -0.73 2.15 13.13
N GLN A 16 -1.89 1.80 13.66
CA GLN A 16 -2.47 2.57 14.75
C GLN A 16 -1.61 2.48 16.01
N GLU A 17 -1.06 1.31 16.27
CA GLU A 17 -0.17 1.13 17.41
C GLU A 17 1.10 1.99 17.23
N VAL A 18 1.66 1.99 16.02
CA VAL A 18 2.83 2.80 15.73
C VAL A 18 2.53 4.27 15.97
N HIS A 19 1.39 4.75 15.49
CA HIS A 19 1.02 6.15 15.64
C HIS A 19 0.79 6.51 17.10
N LYS A 20 0.22 5.58 17.85
CA LYS A 20 -0.05 5.80 19.25
C LYS A 20 1.27 6.02 20.02
N GLU A 21 2.29 5.24 19.65
CA GLU A 21 3.58 5.36 20.35
C GLU A 21 4.39 6.55 19.87
N LEU A 22 4.40 6.84 18.58
CA LEU A 22 5.27 7.87 18.04
C LEU A 22 4.61 9.25 17.94
N GLY A 23 3.31 9.31 17.73
CA GLY A 23 2.63 10.56 17.48
C GLY A 23 2.84 11.03 16.05
N PHE A 24 2.51 12.28 15.77
CA PHE A 24 2.66 12.76 14.40
C PHE A 24 3.91 13.65 14.31
N GLY A 25 4.36 13.87 13.09
CA GLY A 25 5.45 14.82 12.86
C GLY A 25 6.77 14.20 12.45
N PHE A 26 6.87 12.89 12.49
CA PHE A 26 8.10 12.24 12.06
C PHE A 26 8.13 12.09 10.55
N LEU A 27 9.32 11.83 10.02
CA LEU A 27 9.48 11.55 8.60
C LEU A 27 8.88 10.20 8.26
N GLU A 28 8.48 10.05 7.00
CA GLU A 28 7.87 8.83 6.51
C GLU A 28 8.69 7.59 6.83
N ALA A 29 10.01 7.67 6.69
CA ALA A 29 10.87 6.52 6.93
C ALA A 29 10.82 6.04 8.38
N VAL A 30 10.62 6.95 9.33
CA VAL A 30 10.53 6.55 10.73
C VAL A 30 9.31 5.69 10.95
N TYR A 31 8.17 6.12 10.39
CA TYR A 31 6.94 5.33 10.51
C TYR A 31 7.08 3.99 9.80
N GLY A 32 7.75 3.98 8.65
CA GLY A 32 7.94 2.74 7.91
C GLY A 32 8.77 1.74 8.70
N ASN A 33 9.86 2.20 9.30
CA ASN A 33 10.69 1.32 10.11
C ASN A 33 9.94 0.78 11.31
N ALA A 34 9.14 1.63 11.96
CA ALA A 34 8.37 1.21 13.12
C ALA A 34 7.29 0.21 12.72
N LEU A 35 6.62 0.46 11.58
CA LEU A 35 5.58 -0.44 11.12
C LEU A 35 6.16 -1.81 10.77
N TYR A 36 7.32 -1.83 10.13
CA TYR A 36 7.98 -3.09 9.81
C TYR A 36 8.24 -3.89 11.10
N LYS A 37 8.75 -3.22 12.13
CA LYS A 37 9.04 -3.90 13.38
C LYS A 37 7.75 -4.40 14.04
N GLU A 38 6.71 -3.60 13.99
CA GLU A 38 5.46 -4.01 14.62
C GLU A 38 4.82 -5.19 13.90
N LEU A 39 4.81 -5.17 12.57
CA LEU A 39 4.25 -6.27 11.80
C LEU A 39 5.05 -7.56 11.99
N THR A 40 6.37 -7.46 11.99
CA THR A 40 7.21 -8.60 12.18
C THR A 40 6.99 -9.20 13.58
N LYS A 41 6.89 -8.34 14.59
CA LYS A 41 6.62 -8.78 15.94
C LYS A 41 5.28 -9.51 16.03
N ARG A 42 4.32 -9.12 15.22
CA ARG A 42 3.02 -9.76 15.20
C ARG A 42 2.99 -11.02 14.34
N GLY A 43 4.15 -11.43 13.81
CA GLY A 43 4.25 -12.68 13.08
C GLY A 43 3.91 -12.59 11.61
N MET A 44 3.85 -11.38 11.05
CA MET A 44 3.51 -11.23 9.64
C MET A 44 4.76 -11.10 8.80
N LYS A 45 4.76 -11.78 7.65
CA LYS A 45 5.86 -11.65 6.69
C LYS A 45 5.77 -10.28 6.05
N CYS A 46 6.85 -9.54 6.13
CA CYS A 46 6.85 -8.18 5.63
C CYS A 46 8.14 -7.94 4.87
N GLU A 47 8.03 -7.56 3.62
CA GLU A 47 9.20 -7.29 2.78
C GLU A 47 9.21 -5.81 2.43
N CYS A 48 10.34 -5.15 2.69
CA CYS A 48 10.46 -3.71 2.46
C CYS A 48 11.33 -3.45 1.25
N GLN A 49 10.95 -2.47 0.45
CA GLN A 49 11.77 -1.99 -0.65
C GLN A 49 12.16 -3.08 -1.64
N LYS A 50 11.27 -4.05 -1.85
CA LYS A 50 11.53 -5.13 -2.77
C LYS A 50 10.99 -4.76 -4.16
N PRO A 51 11.85 -4.74 -5.19
CA PRO A 51 11.39 -4.36 -6.53
C PRO A 51 10.42 -5.38 -7.10
N ILE A 52 9.41 -4.88 -7.80
CA ILE A 52 8.46 -5.70 -8.54
C ILE A 52 8.52 -5.26 -9.98
N ASP A 53 8.48 -6.22 -10.89
CA ASP A 53 8.53 -5.90 -12.32
C ASP A 53 7.22 -5.30 -12.80
N VAL A 54 7.35 -4.30 -13.67
CA VAL A 54 6.20 -3.70 -14.34
C VAL A 54 6.23 -4.18 -15.79
N TYR A 55 5.11 -4.71 -16.25
CA TYR A 55 5.05 -5.35 -17.57
C TYR A 55 4.26 -4.53 -18.58
N TYR A 56 4.72 -4.61 -19.81
CA TYR A 56 3.98 -4.11 -20.96
C TYR A 56 4.02 -5.22 -22.01
N LYS A 57 2.88 -5.80 -22.31
CA LYS A 57 2.79 -6.88 -23.29
C LYS A 57 3.81 -7.97 -23.01
N ASP A 58 3.82 -8.41 -21.75
CA ASP A 58 4.68 -9.51 -21.30
C ASP A 58 6.17 -9.21 -21.27
N GLU A 59 6.56 -7.98 -21.50
CA GLU A 59 7.97 -7.59 -21.37
C GLU A 59 8.11 -6.64 -20.21
N VAL A 60 9.21 -6.78 -19.49
CA VAL A 60 9.49 -5.90 -18.37
C VAL A 60 9.92 -4.54 -18.91
N VAL A 61 9.19 -3.49 -18.52
CA VAL A 61 9.49 -2.14 -18.95
C VAL A 61 9.94 -1.24 -17.81
N GLY A 62 9.93 -1.75 -16.59
CA GLY A 62 10.38 -0.97 -15.47
C GLY A 62 10.20 -1.75 -14.18
N HIS A 63 10.55 -1.10 -13.08
CA HIS A 63 10.40 -1.71 -11.76
C HIS A 63 9.69 -0.74 -10.85
N TYR A 64 8.87 -1.30 -9.95
CA TYR A 64 8.19 -0.52 -8.93
C TYR A 64 8.69 -1.03 -7.58
N ILE A 65 9.07 -0.12 -6.71
CA ILE A 65 9.55 -0.48 -5.39
C ILE A 65 8.55 0.02 -4.37
N PRO A 66 7.62 -0.84 -3.92
CA PRO A 66 6.66 -0.42 -2.91
C PRO A 66 7.35 -0.27 -1.56
N ASP A 67 6.77 0.52 -0.68
CA ASP A 67 7.33 0.66 0.65
C ASP A 67 7.36 -0.69 1.35
N MET A 68 6.32 -1.49 1.14
CA MET A 68 6.20 -2.73 1.87
C MET A 68 5.23 -3.67 1.15
N ILE A 69 5.52 -4.97 1.22
CA ILE A 69 4.58 -6.00 0.77
C ILE A 69 4.36 -6.93 1.96
N VAL A 70 3.11 -7.09 2.37
CA VAL A 70 2.78 -7.89 3.55
C VAL A 70 2.14 -9.19 3.12
N GLU A 71 2.66 -10.30 3.64
CA GLU A 71 2.18 -11.66 3.36
C GLU A 71 2.16 -11.97 1.87
N ASP A 72 3.04 -11.32 1.13
CA ASP A 72 3.17 -11.51 -0.31
C ASP A 72 1.86 -11.18 -1.05
N LYS A 73 0.97 -10.46 -0.43
CA LYS A 73 -0.36 -10.18 -0.99
C LYS A 73 -0.74 -8.72 -1.01
N VAL A 74 -0.39 -7.98 0.02
CA VAL A 74 -0.88 -6.61 0.17
C VAL A 74 0.26 -5.62 -0.02
N ILE A 75 0.11 -4.75 -1.01
CA ILE A 75 1.07 -3.67 -1.22
C ILE A 75 0.71 -2.53 -0.29
N VAL A 76 1.68 -2.02 0.45
CA VAL A 76 1.47 -0.93 1.39
C VAL A 76 2.34 0.24 0.99
N GLU A 77 1.70 1.40 0.79
CA GLU A 77 2.40 2.65 0.53
C GLU A 77 2.18 3.57 1.71
N LEU A 78 3.26 4.14 2.20
CA LEU A 78 3.21 4.98 3.40
C LEU A 78 3.37 6.43 3.03
N LYS A 79 2.64 7.27 3.74
CA LYS A 79 2.74 8.72 3.58
C LYS A 79 2.78 9.35 4.97
N ALA A 80 3.35 10.54 5.03
CA ALA A 80 3.34 11.34 6.27
C ALA A 80 3.06 12.78 5.86
N VAL A 81 1.85 13.00 5.36
CA VAL A 81 1.44 14.31 4.83
C VAL A 81 0.22 14.79 5.61
N ALA A 82 -0.09 16.08 5.47
CA ALA A 82 -1.23 16.63 6.18
C ALA A 82 -2.53 15.96 5.74
N ASP A 83 -2.70 15.81 4.43
CA ASP A 83 -3.90 15.19 3.87
C ASP A 83 -3.53 14.31 2.70
N LEU A 84 -4.17 13.15 2.61
CA LEU A 84 -4.01 12.28 1.45
C LEU A 84 -4.70 12.93 0.26
N ARG A 85 -4.10 12.78 -0.92
CA ARG A 85 -4.63 13.33 -2.16
C ARG A 85 -5.07 12.18 -3.06
N PRO A 86 -6.01 12.45 -3.97
CA PRO A 86 -6.47 11.38 -4.88
C PRO A 86 -5.33 10.75 -5.69
N GLU A 87 -4.31 11.54 -6.04
CA GLU A 87 -3.18 11.00 -6.78
C GLU A 87 -2.50 9.85 -6.07
N HIS A 88 -2.47 9.87 -4.74
CA HIS A 88 -1.86 8.78 -3.98
C HIS A 88 -2.60 7.47 -4.23
N GLU A 89 -3.92 7.55 -4.34
CA GLU A 89 -4.73 6.36 -4.60
C GLU A 89 -4.60 5.90 -6.04
N TRP A 90 -4.61 6.84 -6.98
CA TRP A 90 -4.48 6.49 -8.41
C TRP A 90 -3.17 5.79 -8.68
N GLN A 91 -2.10 6.28 -8.07
CA GLN A 91 -0.80 5.70 -8.27
C GLN A 91 -0.76 4.26 -7.76
N LEU A 92 -1.32 4.03 -6.56
CA LEU A 92 -1.38 2.69 -6.02
C LEU A 92 -2.15 1.76 -6.95
N VAL A 93 -3.30 2.23 -7.46
CA VAL A 93 -4.13 1.44 -8.36
C VAL A 93 -3.34 1.03 -9.59
N ASN A 94 -2.62 1.98 -10.19
CA ASN A 94 -1.84 1.68 -11.37
C ASN A 94 -0.80 0.59 -11.10
N TYR A 95 -0.16 0.65 -9.94
CA TYR A 95 0.84 -0.36 -9.62
C TYR A 95 0.23 -1.72 -9.32
N LEU A 96 -0.94 -1.75 -8.67
CA LEU A 96 -1.62 -3.02 -8.45
C LEU A 96 -1.91 -3.72 -9.78
N VAL A 97 -2.40 -2.95 -10.75
CA VAL A 97 -2.70 -3.49 -12.07
C VAL A 97 -1.42 -3.97 -12.74
N ALA A 98 -0.39 -3.13 -12.74
CA ALA A 98 0.83 -3.44 -13.46
C ALA A 98 1.59 -4.63 -12.86
N CYS A 99 1.47 -4.83 -11.56
CA CYS A 99 2.22 -5.88 -10.88
C CYS A 99 1.37 -7.11 -10.57
N HIS A 100 0.13 -7.12 -11.04
CA HIS A 100 -0.79 -8.26 -10.87
C HIS A 100 -1.05 -8.57 -9.40
N LYS A 101 -1.18 -7.52 -8.58
CA LYS A 101 -1.59 -7.67 -7.19
C LYS A 101 -3.00 -7.13 -7.06
N GLU A 102 -3.76 -7.68 -6.13
CA GLU A 102 -5.16 -7.31 -6.00
C GLU A 102 -5.47 -6.32 -4.89
N ILE A 103 -4.63 -6.25 -3.88
CA ILE A 103 -4.95 -5.44 -2.71
C ILE A 103 -3.82 -4.48 -2.39
N GLY A 104 -4.18 -3.24 -2.10
CA GLY A 104 -3.20 -2.27 -1.67
C GLY A 104 -3.78 -1.33 -0.64
N LEU A 105 -2.91 -0.79 0.19
CA LEU A 105 -3.26 0.19 1.20
C LEU A 105 -2.35 1.40 1.05
N VAL A 106 -2.93 2.58 1.10
CA VAL A 106 -2.16 3.79 1.34
C VAL A 106 -2.42 4.15 2.79
N ILE A 107 -1.38 4.23 3.58
CA ILE A 107 -1.51 4.55 5.00
C ILE A 107 -0.81 5.88 5.24
N ASN A 108 -1.55 6.85 5.74
CA ASN A 108 -0.98 8.16 6.03
C ASN A 108 -0.85 8.36 7.54
N PHE A 109 0.36 8.66 7.97
CA PHE A 109 0.64 8.99 9.37
C PHE A 109 0.63 10.50 9.51
N GLY A 110 -0.57 11.07 9.53
CA GLY A 110 -0.75 12.50 9.77
C GLY A 110 -1.09 12.71 11.23
N HIS A 111 -1.97 13.67 11.51
CA HIS A 111 -2.41 13.88 12.89
C HIS A 111 -3.10 12.62 13.42
N SER A 112 -3.74 11.88 12.53
CA SER A 112 -4.27 10.56 12.86
C SER A 112 -3.94 9.65 11.70
N VAL A 113 -4.09 8.35 11.90
CA VAL A 113 -3.87 7.39 10.83
C VAL A 113 -5.08 7.42 9.89
N LYS A 114 -4.82 7.64 8.61
CA LYS A 114 -5.84 7.57 7.58
C LYS A 114 -5.44 6.51 6.59
N VAL A 115 -6.39 5.71 6.16
CA VAL A 115 -6.11 4.58 5.27
C VAL A 115 -7.03 4.64 4.07
N ARG A 116 -6.47 4.36 2.89
CA ARG A 116 -7.26 4.17 1.69
C ARG A 116 -6.96 2.77 1.18
N ARG A 117 -7.99 1.97 1.04
CA ARG A 117 -7.85 0.59 0.59
C ARG A 117 -8.32 0.48 -0.84
N LYS A 118 -7.52 -0.17 -1.67
CA LYS A 118 -7.85 -0.38 -3.08
C LYS A 118 -7.82 -1.86 -3.38
N ILE A 119 -8.81 -2.32 -4.12
CA ILE A 119 -8.95 -3.71 -4.51
C ILE A 119 -9.20 -3.79 -6.01
N PHE A 120 -8.42 -4.62 -6.68
CA PHE A 120 -8.59 -4.84 -8.10
C PHE A 120 -8.63 -6.31 -8.41
N THR A 121 -9.63 -6.72 -9.17
CA THR A 121 -9.67 -8.08 -9.67
C THR A 121 -9.49 -8.01 -11.18
N GLU A 122 -9.18 -9.15 -11.77
CA GLU A 122 -8.96 -9.20 -13.20
C GLU A 122 -10.19 -8.74 -13.96
N ASN A 123 -11.37 -9.07 -13.47
CA ASN A 123 -12.60 -8.70 -14.15
C ASN A 123 -12.92 -7.21 -14.08
N LYS A 124 -12.60 -6.58 -12.98
CA LYS A 124 -12.89 -5.16 -12.80
C LYS A 124 -11.81 -4.26 -13.34
N ARG A 125 -10.62 -4.79 -13.45
CA ARG A 125 -9.45 -4.03 -13.77
C ARG A 125 -9.59 -3.15 -15.01
N TYR A 126 -10.13 -3.69 -16.05
CA TYR A 126 -10.27 -2.95 -17.29
C TYR A 126 -11.16 -1.73 -17.12
N LYS A 127 -12.31 -1.93 -16.50
CA LYS A 127 -13.23 -0.82 -16.31
C LYS A 127 -12.68 0.25 -15.39
N GLU A 128 -12.01 -0.18 -14.32
CA GLU A 128 -11.43 0.76 -13.39
C GLU A 128 -10.35 1.58 -14.05
N ASN A 129 -9.54 0.96 -14.87
CA ASN A 129 -8.50 1.68 -15.57
C ASN A 129 -9.04 2.75 -16.48
N VAL A 130 -10.12 2.45 -17.15
CA VAL A 130 -10.73 3.43 -18.04
C VAL A 130 -11.22 4.61 -17.27
N LYS A 131 -11.80 4.38 -16.09
CA LYS A 131 -12.30 5.47 -15.30
C LYS A 131 -11.24 6.25 -14.57
N ASP A 132 -10.30 5.53 -13.98
CA ASP A 132 -9.37 6.15 -13.06
C ASP A 132 -8.17 6.79 -13.68
N LYS A 133 -7.83 6.38 -14.89
CA LYS A 133 -6.71 6.93 -15.52
C LYS A 133 -6.91 8.21 -16.17
N ASN A 134 -8.01 8.61 -16.26
CA ASN A 134 -8.23 9.79 -16.74
C ASN A 134 -8.06 10.71 -15.79
N PRO A 135 -7.78 11.53 -15.78
CA PRO A 135 -7.27 12.50 -16.41
C PRO A 135 -6.01 12.85 -15.85
N CYS A 136 -5.31 12.13 -15.66
CA CYS A 136 -4.08 12.60 -15.24
C CYS A 136 -3.30 13.35 -16.18
#